data_760f32e7396cc7420b17d6d28cd737af
#
_entry.id   760f32e7396cc7420b17d6d28cd737af
#
_cell.length_a   1.000
_cell.length_b   1.000
_cell.length_c   1.000
_cell.angle_alpha   90.00
_cell.angle_beta   90.00
_cell.angle_gamma   90.00
#
_symmetry.space_group_name_H-M   'P 1'
#
loop_
_entity.id
_entity.type
_entity.pdbx_description
1 polymer ?
#
loop_
_entity_poly.entity_id
_entity_poly.type
_entity_poly.pdbx_seq_one_letter_code
_entity_poly.pdbx_strand_id
1 'polypeptide(L)' 'MPEATESGGRERQRRRTRKAIVDAAVELLGRGWEPSVAEIAEAADVSRRTVYLYFPTAEHLLADAALEAARASVEPRF' A
#
# COMPACT_ATOMS: atom_id res chain seq x y z
N MET A 1 -27.39 -1.37 -13.80
CA MET A 1 -26.46 -1.04 -12.84
C MET A 1 -25.18 -0.44 -13.34
N PRO A 2 -25.17 0.10 -14.50
CA PRO A 2 -23.95 0.71 -15.03
C PRO A 2 -23.39 1.80 -14.14
N GLU A 3 -24.27 2.58 -13.56
CA GLU A 3 -23.80 3.69 -12.74
C GLU A 3 -23.06 3.19 -11.51
N ALA A 4 -23.64 2.22 -10.87
CA ALA A 4 -23.02 1.65 -9.70
C ALA A 4 -21.68 1.01 -10.05
N THR A 5 -21.62 0.39 -11.20
CA THR A 5 -20.42 -0.26 -11.65
C THR A 5 -19.30 0.73 -11.83
N GLU A 6 -19.61 1.86 -12.42
CA GLU A 6 -18.60 2.86 -12.68
C GLU A 6 -18.02 3.40 -11.39
N SER A 7 -18.92 3.74 -10.47
CA SER A 7 -18.48 4.25 -9.18
C SER A 7 -17.68 3.20 -8.42
N GLY A 8 -18.16 1.97 -8.45
CA GLY A 8 -17.49 0.88 -7.79
C GLY A 8 -16.13 0.60 -8.39
N GLY A 9 -15.99 0.84 -9.71
CA GLY A 9 -14.73 0.64 -10.37
C GLY A 9 -13.66 1.58 -9.85
N ARG A 10 -14.00 2.85 -9.66
CA ARG A 10 -13.05 3.80 -9.12
C ARG A 10 -12.67 3.46 -7.69
N GLU A 11 -13.65 3.10 -6.92
CA GLU A 11 -13.42 2.74 -5.53
C GLU A 11 -12.48 1.54 -5.44
N ARG A 12 -12.72 0.54 -6.28
CA ARG A 12 -11.89 -0.64 -6.29
C ARG A 12 -10.48 -0.32 -6.78
N GLN A 13 -10.39 0.57 -7.77
CA GLN A 13 -9.08 0.95 -8.29
C GLN A 13 -8.27 1.64 -7.21
N ARG A 14 -8.88 2.51 -6.45
CA ARG A 14 -8.19 3.20 -5.36
C ARG A 14 -7.72 2.24 -4.30
N ARG A 15 -8.57 1.34 -3.90
CA ARG A 15 -8.19 0.36 -2.89
C ARG A 15 -7.07 -0.53 -3.38
N ARG A 16 -7.13 -0.90 -4.65
CA ARG A 16 -6.11 -1.73 -5.24
C ARG A 16 -4.77 -1.03 -5.27
N THR A 17 -4.78 0.23 -5.66
CA THR A 17 -3.56 1.02 -5.70
C THR A 17 -2.99 1.20 -4.30
N ARG A 18 -3.84 1.54 -3.35
CA ARG A 18 -3.39 1.72 -1.99
C ARG A 18 -2.80 0.43 -1.43
N LYS A 19 -3.47 -0.67 -1.70
CA LYS A 19 -2.98 -1.97 -1.24
C LYS A 19 -1.64 -2.31 -1.86
N ALA A 20 -1.49 -2.02 -3.15
CA ALA A 20 -0.23 -2.31 -3.83
C ALA A 20 0.92 -1.52 -3.19
N ILE A 21 0.66 -0.28 -2.82
CA ILE A 21 1.68 0.56 -2.20
C ILE A 21 2.04 -0.01 -0.83
N VAL A 22 1.04 -0.35 -0.02
CA VAL A 22 1.30 -0.89 1.30
C VAL A 22 2.01 -2.25 1.20
N ASP A 23 1.57 -3.10 0.28
CA ASP A 23 2.20 -4.40 0.11
C ASP A 23 3.66 -4.27 -0.29
N ALA A 24 3.96 -3.30 -1.17
CA ALA A 24 5.34 -3.07 -1.55
C ALA A 24 6.18 -2.64 -0.35
N ALA A 25 5.62 -1.77 0.48
CA ALA A 25 6.33 -1.32 1.66
C ALA A 25 6.55 -2.46 2.64
N VAL A 26 5.55 -3.31 2.82
CA VAL A 26 5.67 -4.45 3.71
C VAL A 26 6.78 -5.38 3.23
N GLU A 27 6.80 -5.62 1.93
CA GLU A 27 7.82 -6.51 1.38
C GLU A 27 9.22 -5.96 1.60
N LEU A 28 9.40 -4.67 1.37
CA LEU A 28 10.72 -4.06 1.55
C LEU A 28 11.12 -4.01 3.00
N LEU A 29 10.17 -3.74 3.90
CA LEU A 29 10.45 -3.78 5.32
C LEU A 29 10.88 -5.17 5.75
N GLY A 30 10.29 -6.18 5.15
CA GLY A 30 10.63 -7.56 5.47
C GLY A 30 12.04 -7.93 5.11
N ARG A 31 12.69 -7.13 4.25
CA ARG A 31 14.07 -7.38 3.88
C ARG A 31 15.06 -6.78 4.87
N GLY A 32 14.56 -6.09 5.88
CA GLY A 32 15.39 -5.65 6.96
C GLY A 32 15.85 -4.21 6.92
N TRP A 33 15.32 -3.41 6.01
CA TRP A 33 15.69 -2.00 6.01
C TRP A 33 14.46 -1.14 5.80
N GLU A 34 14.62 0.13 6.10
CA GLU A 34 13.54 1.08 5.96
C GLU A 34 13.55 1.66 4.55
N PRO A 35 12.54 1.36 3.74
CA PRO A 35 12.54 1.80 2.35
C PRO A 35 12.19 3.28 2.22
N SER A 36 12.68 3.89 1.17
CA SER A 36 12.29 5.25 0.83
C SER A 36 11.00 5.20 0.02
N VAL A 37 10.35 6.37 -0.08
CA VAL A 37 9.15 6.47 -0.90
C VAL A 37 9.46 6.11 -2.35
N ALA A 38 10.63 6.51 -2.84
CA ALA A 38 11.00 6.19 -4.21
C ALA A 38 11.11 4.68 -4.41
N GLU A 39 11.68 3.98 -3.45
CA GLU A 39 11.79 2.53 -3.55
C GLU A 39 10.43 1.86 -3.51
N ILE A 40 9.56 2.35 -2.65
CA ILE A 40 8.22 1.80 -2.55
C ILE A 40 7.44 2.05 -3.84
N ALA A 41 7.55 3.26 -4.39
CA ALA A 41 6.86 3.58 -5.62
C ALA A 41 7.31 2.67 -6.75
N GLU A 42 8.60 2.44 -6.83
CA GLU A 42 9.13 1.58 -7.86
C GLU A 42 8.65 0.15 -7.69
N ALA A 43 8.65 -0.35 -6.48
CA ALA A 43 8.20 -1.70 -6.21
C ALA A 43 6.70 -1.85 -6.48
N ALA A 44 5.93 -0.83 -6.24
CA ALA A 44 4.49 -0.85 -6.48
C ALA A 44 4.14 -0.48 -7.91
N ASP A 45 5.13 -0.08 -8.69
CA ASP A 45 4.93 0.28 -10.10
C ASP A 45 4.02 1.49 -10.23
N VAL A 46 4.25 2.49 -9.40
CA VAL A 46 3.53 3.76 -9.47
C VAL A 46 4.54 4.88 -9.31
N SER A 47 4.09 6.10 -9.59
CA SER A 47 4.94 7.26 -9.40
C SER A 47 4.98 7.65 -7.92
N ARG A 48 6.03 8.39 -7.55
CA ARG A 48 6.09 8.92 -6.19
C ARG A 48 4.91 9.83 -5.90
N ARG A 49 4.49 10.56 -6.91
CA ARG A 49 3.33 11.44 -6.76
C ARG A 49 2.10 10.63 -6.37
N THR A 50 1.91 9.48 -7.00
CA THR A 50 0.79 8.63 -6.67
C THR A 50 0.87 8.17 -5.23
N VAL A 51 2.07 7.80 -4.77
CA VAL A 51 2.23 7.40 -3.38
C VAL A 51 1.78 8.51 -2.44
N TYR A 52 2.22 9.74 -2.72
CA TYR A 52 1.88 10.86 -1.85
C TYR A 52 0.40 11.23 -1.90
N LEU A 53 -0.29 10.84 -2.97
CA LEU A 53 -1.74 11.05 -3.02
C LEU A 53 -2.45 10.19 -1.97
N TYR A 54 -1.93 9.03 -1.69
CA TYR A 54 -2.54 8.13 -0.72
C TYR A 54 -1.93 8.26 0.67
N PHE A 55 -0.66 8.62 0.74
CA PHE A 55 0.05 8.71 2.01
C PHE A 55 0.83 10.01 2.01
N PRO A 56 0.33 11.03 2.71
CA PRO A 56 0.95 12.36 2.64
C PRO A 56 2.41 12.38 3.09
N THR A 57 2.79 11.48 3.98
CA THR A 57 4.17 11.42 4.44
C THR A 57 4.65 9.98 4.41
N ALA A 58 5.98 9.83 4.35
CA ALA A 58 6.57 8.50 4.40
C ALA A 58 6.25 7.82 5.72
N GLU A 59 6.18 8.59 6.79
CA GLU A 59 5.87 8.02 8.09
C GLU A 59 4.50 7.41 8.13
N HIS A 60 3.53 8.06 7.49
CA HIS A 60 2.19 7.50 7.40
C HIS A 60 2.20 6.16 6.70
N LEU A 61 2.90 6.10 5.58
CA LEU A 61 2.98 4.89 4.79
C LEU A 61 3.65 3.77 5.58
N LEU A 62 4.76 4.09 6.22
CA LEU A 62 5.50 3.08 6.96
C LEU A 62 4.74 2.59 8.18
N ALA A 63 3.97 3.48 8.80
CA ALA A 63 3.14 3.09 9.94
C ALA A 63 2.06 2.10 9.49
N ASP A 64 1.42 2.39 8.36
CA ASP A 64 0.40 1.48 7.83
C ASP A 64 1.02 0.15 7.43
N ALA A 65 2.20 0.19 6.84
CA ALA A 65 2.88 -1.03 6.41
C ALA A 65 3.28 -1.87 7.63
N ALA A 66 3.75 -1.23 8.67
CA ALA A 66 4.13 -1.95 9.88
C ALA A 66 2.91 -2.59 10.53
N LEU A 67 1.79 -1.88 10.52
CA LEU A 67 0.56 -2.42 11.07
C LEU A 67 0.09 -3.62 10.26
N GLU A 68 0.17 -3.52 8.96
CA GLU A 68 -0.24 -4.62 8.10
C GLU A 68 0.66 -5.83 8.31
N ALA A 69 1.95 -5.61 8.44
CA ALA A 69 2.89 -6.69 8.69
C ALA A 69 2.60 -7.37 10.02
N ALA A 70 2.27 -6.57 11.02
CA ALA A 70 1.94 -7.13 12.33
C ALA A 70 0.67 -7.96 12.27
N ARG A 71 -0.32 -7.50 11.51
CA ARG A 71 -1.55 -8.26 11.37
C ARG A 71 -1.31 -9.59 10.71
N ALA A 72 -0.48 -9.60 9.68
CA ALA A 72 -0.16 -10.83 9.01
C ALA A 72 0.57 -11.79 9.94
N SER A 73 1.42 -11.25 10.80
CA SER A 73 2.19 -12.07 11.73
C SER A 73 1.31 -12.77 12.76
N VAL A 74 0.25 -12.11 13.17
CA VAL A 74 -0.59 -12.68 14.21
C VAL A 74 -1.78 -13.45 13.66
N GLU A 75 -1.83 -13.58 12.37
CA GLU A 75 -2.93 -14.31 11.77
C GLU A 75 -2.88 -15.76 12.22
N PRO A 76 -4.02 -16.32 12.65
CA PRO A 76 -4.00 -17.67 13.17
C PRO A 76 -3.71 -18.71 12.09
N ARG A 77 -3.16 -19.79 12.53
CA ARG A 77 -2.84 -20.90 11.67
C ARG A 77 -3.56 -22.12 12.17
N PHE A 78 -4.30 -22.73 11.34
CA PHE A 78 -5.03 -23.94 11.74
C PHE A 78 -4.72 -25.10 10.87
#